data_5a702ad50f320bc3534ac2daedd4c30f
#
_entry.id   5a702ad50f320bc3534ac2daedd4c30f
#
_cell.length_a   1.000
_cell.length_b   1.000
_cell.length_c   1.000
_cell.angle_alpha   90.00
_cell.angle_beta   90.00
_cell.angle_gamma   90.00
#
_symmetry.space_group_name_H-M   'P 1'
#
loop_
_entity.id
_entity.type
_entity.pdbx_description
1 polymer ?
#
loop_
_entity_poly.entity_id
_entity_poly.type
_entity_poly.pdbx_seq_one_letter_code
_entity_poly.pdbx_strand_id
1 'polypeptide(L)'
;IIDSISSFIAQKDLDEEVRGDYRPGVPKILSNFCKKMSSVVPKQKAIIIMITHFIANTGGMGKKKVADGGVKVRYQADTILEIAWIQAWKDKNDGNQIGQALHWKVVTSALGGFVGGEAIGWLRYGTGIDYKQEMFEQANDFDLISAAGAWYTCDFLVDNPKPIKKLLEAEGIEENDEEKLIKFVKFQGQNKLKEFLDQNDLWSSLQSSLKEMLF
;
A
#
# COMPACT_ATOMS: atom_id res chain seq x y z
N ILE A 1 -3.84 -3.54 -16.99
CA ILE A 1 -3.73 -4.51 -15.86
C ILE A 1 -4.15 -5.87 -16.38
N ILE A 2 -3.40 -6.92 -16.02
CA ILE A 2 -3.70 -8.33 -16.32
C ILE A 2 -3.88 -9.06 -15.00
N ASP A 3 -5.12 -9.42 -14.66
CA ASP A 3 -5.48 -10.12 -13.44
C ASP A 3 -6.22 -11.42 -13.81
N SER A 4 -5.58 -12.55 -13.66
CA SER A 4 -4.18 -12.83 -13.33
C SER A 4 -3.52 -13.59 -14.49
N ILE A 5 -2.20 -13.54 -14.57
CA ILE A 5 -1.47 -14.34 -15.58
C ILE A 5 -1.58 -15.85 -15.34
N SER A 6 -1.94 -16.26 -14.13
CA SER A 6 -2.22 -17.64 -13.74
C SER A 6 -3.46 -18.23 -14.42
N SER A 7 -4.36 -17.37 -14.93
CA SER A 7 -5.62 -17.79 -15.58
C SER A 7 -5.48 -17.99 -17.08
N PHE A 8 -4.30 -17.74 -17.65
CA PHE A 8 -4.10 -17.92 -19.10
C PHE A 8 -4.08 -19.39 -19.47
N ILE A 9 -4.79 -19.72 -20.54
CA ILE A 9 -4.81 -21.03 -21.17
C ILE A 9 -4.39 -20.84 -22.63
N ALA A 10 -3.48 -21.68 -23.13
CA ALA A 10 -3.14 -21.66 -24.55
C ALA A 10 -4.29 -22.27 -25.36
N GLN A 11 -4.56 -21.71 -26.55
CA GLN A 11 -5.66 -22.18 -27.42
C GLN A 11 -5.62 -23.71 -27.66
N LYS A 12 -4.44 -24.23 -27.91
CA LYS A 12 -4.25 -25.69 -28.09
C LYS A 12 -4.63 -26.50 -26.85
N ASP A 13 -4.51 -25.91 -25.65
CA ASP A 13 -4.76 -26.54 -24.37
C ASP A 13 -6.28 -26.53 -24.02
N LEU A 14 -7.07 -25.68 -24.70
CA LEU A 14 -8.53 -25.66 -24.59
C LEU A 14 -9.18 -26.82 -25.36
N ASP A 15 -8.52 -27.27 -26.44
CA ASP A 15 -9.04 -28.29 -27.35
C ASP A 15 -8.59 -29.71 -26.93
N GLU A 16 -7.68 -29.83 -25.96
CA GLU A 16 -7.18 -31.11 -25.46
C GLU A 16 -7.94 -31.57 -24.21
N GLU A 17 -8.19 -32.89 -24.09
CA GLU A 17 -8.72 -33.48 -22.88
C GLU A 17 -7.76 -33.29 -21.69
N VAL A 18 -8.31 -32.99 -20.51
CA VAL A 18 -7.54 -32.85 -19.27
C VAL A 18 -6.92 -34.21 -18.87
N ARG A 19 -5.61 -34.39 -19.14
CA ARG A 19 -4.85 -35.57 -18.76
C ARG A 19 -3.87 -35.27 -17.64
N GLY A 20 -3.53 -36.26 -16.82
CA GLY A 20 -2.69 -36.07 -15.62
C GLY A 20 -1.22 -35.72 -15.88
N ASP A 21 -0.73 -35.88 -17.13
CA ASP A 21 0.63 -35.58 -17.57
C ASP A 21 0.75 -34.24 -18.33
N TYR A 22 -0.30 -33.44 -18.29
CA TYR A 22 -0.42 -32.18 -19.01
C TYR A 22 0.64 -31.14 -18.57
N ARG A 23 1.42 -30.62 -19.53
CA ARG A 23 2.36 -29.51 -19.33
C ARG A 23 1.81 -28.24 -19.99
N PRO A 24 1.35 -27.25 -19.21
CA PRO A 24 0.78 -26.03 -19.76
C PRO A 24 1.73 -25.31 -20.69
N GLY A 25 1.25 -24.90 -21.88
CA GLY A 25 1.99 -24.08 -22.84
C GLY A 25 2.15 -22.61 -22.42
N VAL A 26 1.45 -22.21 -21.35
CA VAL A 26 1.37 -20.85 -20.83
C VAL A 26 2.73 -20.19 -20.53
N PRO A 27 3.70 -20.84 -19.86
CA PRO A 27 5.00 -20.21 -19.59
C PRO A 27 5.76 -19.77 -20.84
N LYS A 28 5.60 -20.51 -21.96
CA LYS A 28 6.19 -20.17 -23.26
C LYS A 28 5.50 -18.95 -23.89
N ILE A 29 4.17 -18.89 -23.82
CA ILE A 29 3.36 -17.78 -24.32
C ILE A 29 3.70 -16.50 -23.53
N LEU A 30 3.71 -16.56 -22.21
CA LEU A 30 4.06 -15.43 -21.34
C LEU A 30 5.49 -14.94 -21.61
N SER A 31 6.45 -15.87 -21.78
CA SER A 31 7.82 -15.50 -22.14
C SER A 31 7.89 -14.74 -23.47
N ASN A 32 7.15 -15.19 -24.48
CA ASN A 32 7.10 -14.53 -25.78
C ASN A 32 6.37 -13.17 -25.70
N PHE A 33 5.30 -13.09 -24.92
CA PHE A 33 4.59 -11.85 -24.63
C PHE A 33 5.54 -10.83 -23.99
N CYS A 34 6.22 -11.18 -22.91
CA CYS A 34 7.17 -10.29 -22.24
C CYS A 34 8.27 -9.79 -23.17
N LYS A 35 8.84 -10.68 -24.02
CA LYS A 35 9.84 -10.29 -25.02
C LYS A 35 9.31 -9.27 -26.03
N LYS A 36 8.07 -9.43 -26.50
CA LYS A 36 7.46 -8.45 -27.43
C LYS A 36 7.19 -7.13 -26.71
N MET A 37 6.66 -7.20 -25.49
CA MET A 37 6.29 -6.01 -24.72
C MET A 37 7.50 -5.19 -24.27
N SER A 38 8.67 -5.80 -24.03
CA SER A 38 9.90 -5.08 -23.68
C SER A 38 10.32 -4.02 -24.71
N SER A 39 9.95 -4.19 -25.98
CA SER A 39 10.20 -3.20 -27.04
C SER A 39 9.02 -2.26 -27.30
N VAL A 40 7.80 -2.68 -27.00
CA VAL A 40 6.58 -1.90 -27.28
C VAL A 40 6.27 -0.94 -26.15
N VAL A 41 6.34 -1.40 -24.90
CA VAL A 41 5.95 -0.63 -23.69
C VAL A 41 6.71 0.70 -23.57
N PRO A 42 8.05 0.74 -23.71
CA PRO A 42 8.78 2.01 -23.62
C PRO A 42 8.42 2.98 -24.76
N LYS A 43 8.21 2.46 -25.98
CA LYS A 43 7.84 3.29 -27.13
C LYS A 43 6.45 3.92 -26.97
N GLN A 44 5.53 3.20 -26.34
CA GLN A 44 4.17 3.66 -26.09
C GLN A 44 4.03 4.43 -24.78
N LYS A 45 5.12 4.60 -24.00
CA LYS A 45 5.10 5.20 -22.65
C LYS A 45 4.00 4.59 -21.78
N ALA A 46 3.84 3.28 -21.85
CA ALA A 46 2.80 2.53 -21.15
C ALA A 46 3.37 1.78 -19.94
N ILE A 47 2.48 1.35 -19.05
CA ILE A 47 2.81 0.48 -17.92
C ILE A 47 1.93 -0.77 -18.03
N ILE A 48 2.53 -1.95 -17.88
CA ILE A 48 1.81 -3.22 -17.80
C ILE A 48 1.94 -3.73 -16.36
N ILE A 49 0.81 -3.88 -15.66
CA ILE A 49 0.73 -4.48 -14.34
C ILE A 49 0.20 -5.90 -14.52
N MET A 50 0.99 -6.89 -14.08
CA MET A 50 0.62 -8.31 -14.11
C MET A 50 0.49 -8.83 -12.69
N ILE A 51 -0.66 -9.43 -12.38
CA ILE A 51 -0.92 -10.08 -11.09
C ILE A 51 -0.67 -11.58 -11.24
N THR A 52 0.04 -12.16 -10.27
CA THR A 52 0.29 -13.59 -10.19
C THR A 52 0.05 -14.10 -8.77
N HIS A 53 -0.25 -15.38 -8.66
CA HIS A 53 -0.44 -16.05 -7.38
C HIS A 53 0.78 -16.91 -7.02
N PHE A 54 0.96 -17.16 -5.73
CA PHE A 54 1.91 -18.17 -5.27
C PHE A 54 1.28 -19.55 -5.32
N ILE A 55 1.98 -20.49 -5.93
CA ILE A 55 1.64 -21.91 -5.96
C ILE A 55 2.63 -22.72 -5.13
N ALA A 56 2.22 -23.92 -4.70
CA ALA A 56 3.11 -24.84 -4.02
C ALA A 56 4.28 -25.25 -4.93
N ASN A 57 5.49 -25.25 -4.40
CA ASN A 57 6.65 -25.76 -5.11
C ASN A 57 6.66 -27.29 -5.05
N THR A 58 6.29 -27.96 -6.12
CA THR A 58 6.27 -29.44 -6.22
C THR A 58 7.65 -30.01 -6.56
N GLY A 59 8.66 -29.17 -6.83
CA GLY A 59 10.02 -29.60 -7.20
C GLY A 59 10.90 -30.05 -6.02
N GLY A 60 10.41 -30.02 -4.79
CA GLY A 60 11.07 -30.60 -3.60
C GLY A 60 12.27 -29.84 -3.04
N MET A 61 12.89 -28.93 -3.77
CA MET A 61 14.03 -28.13 -3.31
C MET A 61 13.73 -26.62 -3.39
N GLY A 62 14.21 -25.84 -2.42
CA GLY A 62 14.08 -24.39 -2.40
C GLY A 62 12.87 -23.86 -1.62
N LYS A 63 12.31 -22.73 -2.03
CA LYS A 63 11.17 -22.09 -1.36
C LYS A 63 9.92 -22.97 -1.47
N LYS A 64 9.14 -23.07 -0.38
CA LYS A 64 7.87 -23.84 -0.34
C LYS A 64 6.83 -23.35 -1.33
N LYS A 65 6.87 -22.06 -1.69
CA LYS A 65 5.96 -21.41 -2.64
C LYS A 65 6.77 -20.73 -3.73
N VAL A 66 6.28 -20.77 -4.94
CA VAL A 66 6.84 -20.09 -6.12
C VAL A 66 5.75 -19.28 -6.82
N ALA A 67 6.13 -18.16 -7.42
CA ALA A 67 5.18 -17.40 -8.21
C ALA A 67 4.82 -18.18 -9.48
N ASP A 68 3.53 -18.24 -9.80
CA ASP A 68 3.05 -18.81 -11.04
C ASP A 68 3.43 -17.93 -12.24
N GLY A 69 3.39 -18.48 -13.46
CA GLY A 69 3.75 -17.75 -14.69
C GLY A 69 5.19 -17.96 -15.13
N GLY A 70 6.02 -18.63 -14.32
CA GLY A 70 7.38 -19.05 -14.69
C GLY A 70 8.46 -18.02 -14.45
N VAL A 71 9.69 -18.51 -14.41
CA VAL A 71 10.89 -17.74 -14.05
C VAL A 71 11.16 -16.56 -15.00
N LYS A 72 10.85 -16.71 -16.29
CA LYS A 72 11.13 -15.67 -17.30
C LYS A 72 10.30 -14.42 -17.13
N VAL A 73 9.07 -14.50 -16.64
CA VAL A 73 8.24 -13.34 -16.32
C VAL A 73 8.91 -12.50 -15.24
N ARG A 74 9.45 -13.13 -14.20
CA ARG A 74 10.18 -12.44 -13.12
C ARG A 74 11.42 -11.71 -13.62
N TYR A 75 12.17 -12.29 -14.54
CA TYR A 75 13.37 -11.66 -15.10
C TYR A 75 13.07 -10.49 -16.06
N GLN A 76 11.87 -10.41 -16.59
CA GLN A 76 11.47 -9.34 -17.51
C GLN A 76 10.72 -8.20 -16.82
N ALA A 77 10.30 -8.38 -15.57
CA ALA A 77 9.63 -7.35 -14.82
C ALA A 77 10.64 -6.30 -14.30
N ASP A 78 10.40 -5.03 -14.56
CA ASP A 78 11.21 -3.93 -14.04
C ASP A 78 11.06 -3.79 -12.52
N THR A 79 9.85 -3.99 -12.01
CA THR A 79 9.55 -3.95 -10.57
C THR A 79 8.67 -5.13 -10.18
N ILE A 80 9.03 -5.79 -9.09
CA ILE A 80 8.23 -6.85 -8.48
C ILE A 80 7.90 -6.44 -7.06
N LEU A 81 6.59 -6.31 -6.79
CA LEU A 81 6.04 -6.13 -5.45
C LEU A 81 5.41 -7.45 -5.00
N GLU A 82 5.66 -7.82 -3.77
CA GLU A 82 5.10 -9.02 -3.14
C GLU A 82 4.27 -8.61 -1.92
N ILE A 83 3.07 -9.18 -1.76
CA ILE A 83 2.38 -9.16 -0.48
C ILE A 83 2.99 -10.29 0.35
N ALA A 84 3.93 -9.93 1.22
CA ALA A 84 4.69 -10.89 2.01
C ALA A 84 3.79 -11.61 3.01
N TRP A 85 2.87 -10.90 3.64
CA TRP A 85 1.86 -11.43 4.54
C TRP A 85 0.69 -10.46 4.73
N ILE A 86 -0.41 -10.97 5.29
CA ILE A 86 -1.65 -10.23 5.50
C ILE A 86 -2.04 -10.39 6.97
N GLN A 87 -2.37 -9.28 7.62
CA GLN A 87 -2.85 -9.24 8.99
C GLN A 87 -4.30 -8.76 9.03
N ALA A 88 -5.12 -9.37 9.88
CA ALA A 88 -6.48 -8.90 10.13
C ALA A 88 -6.45 -7.52 10.78
N TRP A 89 -7.14 -6.56 10.17
CA TRP A 89 -7.37 -5.24 10.74
C TRP A 89 -8.71 -5.22 11.45
N LYS A 90 -8.65 -5.05 12.77
CA LYS A 90 -9.83 -5.10 13.63
C LYS A 90 -10.14 -3.72 14.19
N ASP A 91 -11.43 -3.42 14.34
CA ASP A 91 -11.89 -2.28 15.11
C ASP A 91 -11.50 -2.47 16.59
N LYS A 92 -11.00 -1.40 17.22
CA LYS A 92 -10.54 -1.45 18.61
C LYS A 92 -11.69 -1.48 19.61
N ASN A 93 -12.90 -1.06 19.23
CA ASN A 93 -14.05 -0.95 20.11
C ASN A 93 -14.80 -2.29 20.24
N ASP A 94 -15.08 -2.95 19.12
CA ASP A 94 -15.90 -4.16 19.07
C ASP A 94 -15.12 -5.43 18.69
N GLY A 95 -13.85 -5.28 18.27
CA GLY A 95 -12.99 -6.37 17.87
C GLY A 95 -13.33 -6.98 16.51
N ASN A 96 -14.34 -6.46 15.81
CA ASN A 96 -14.73 -6.94 14.49
C ASN A 96 -13.65 -6.66 13.44
N GLN A 97 -13.47 -7.58 12.51
CA GLN A 97 -12.55 -7.38 11.41
C GLN A 97 -13.16 -6.42 10.39
N ILE A 98 -12.56 -5.25 10.23
CA ILE A 98 -12.98 -4.18 9.32
C ILE A 98 -12.16 -4.13 8.03
N GLY A 99 -11.06 -4.86 7.98
CA GLY A 99 -10.17 -4.84 6.83
C GLY A 99 -8.96 -5.74 7.00
N GLN A 100 -7.91 -5.42 6.26
CA GLN A 100 -6.63 -6.12 6.26
C GLN A 100 -5.48 -5.13 6.17
N ALA A 101 -4.41 -5.38 6.92
CA ALA A 101 -3.11 -4.76 6.71
C ALA A 101 -2.30 -5.64 5.75
N LEU A 102 -1.90 -5.08 4.63
CA LEU A 102 -1.15 -5.73 3.57
C LEU A 102 0.32 -5.36 3.70
N HIS A 103 1.18 -6.33 4.00
CA HIS A 103 2.61 -6.10 4.11
C HIS A 103 3.27 -6.29 2.76
N TRP A 104 3.61 -5.17 2.13
CA TRP A 104 4.27 -5.10 0.84
C TRP A 104 5.78 -5.20 0.99
N LYS A 105 6.40 -5.87 0.02
CA LYS A 105 7.86 -5.95 -0.10
C LYS A 105 8.30 -5.71 -1.53
N VAL A 106 9.30 -4.87 -1.72
CA VAL A 106 9.98 -4.70 -3.00
C VAL A 106 10.96 -5.86 -3.20
N VAL A 107 10.64 -6.77 -4.11
CA VAL A 107 11.49 -7.95 -4.39
C VAL A 107 12.54 -7.63 -5.44
N THR A 108 12.18 -6.82 -6.43
CA THR A 108 13.08 -6.37 -7.51
C THR A 108 12.70 -4.98 -7.94
N SER A 109 13.68 -4.14 -8.26
CA SER A 109 13.47 -2.83 -8.86
C SER A 109 14.62 -2.51 -9.82
N ALA A 110 14.31 -2.33 -11.11
CA ALA A 110 15.23 -1.83 -12.11
C ALA A 110 15.24 -0.29 -12.17
N LEU A 111 14.30 0.37 -11.47
CA LEU A 111 14.11 1.82 -11.47
C LEU A 111 14.81 2.53 -10.31
N GLY A 112 15.74 1.86 -9.63
CA GLY A 112 16.49 2.43 -8.51
C GLY A 112 15.75 2.40 -7.17
N GLY A 113 14.58 1.76 -7.08
CA GLY A 113 13.87 1.57 -5.80
C GLY A 113 14.63 0.66 -4.85
N PHE A 114 14.44 0.87 -3.55
CA PHE A 114 15.11 0.11 -2.50
C PHE A 114 14.63 -1.35 -2.47
N VAL A 115 15.43 -2.28 -3.00
CA VAL A 115 15.15 -3.72 -2.95
C VAL A 115 15.20 -4.20 -1.50
N GLY A 116 14.16 -4.94 -1.10
CA GLY A 116 13.97 -5.35 0.31
C GLY A 116 13.17 -4.33 1.13
N GLY A 117 12.87 -3.13 0.59
CA GLY A 117 12.00 -2.16 1.24
C GLY A 117 10.61 -2.74 1.50
N GLU A 118 10.04 -2.41 2.64
CA GLU A 118 8.74 -2.90 3.08
C GLU A 118 7.83 -1.71 3.42
N ALA A 119 6.53 -1.88 3.18
CA ALA A 119 5.49 -0.90 3.53
C ALA A 119 4.20 -1.63 3.91
N ILE A 120 3.34 -0.97 4.67
CA ILE A 120 2.02 -1.49 5.03
C ILE A 120 0.97 -0.68 4.31
N GLY A 121 0.09 -1.36 3.55
CA GLY A 121 -1.11 -0.79 2.98
C GLY A 121 -2.35 -1.24 3.75
N TRP A 122 -3.33 -0.37 3.90
CA TRP A 122 -4.54 -0.63 4.66
C TRP A 122 -5.74 -0.81 3.73
N LEU A 123 -6.24 -2.04 3.65
CA LEU A 123 -7.43 -2.39 2.87
C LEU A 123 -8.64 -2.45 3.79
N ARG A 124 -9.61 -1.55 3.59
CA ARG A 124 -10.90 -1.56 4.30
C ARG A 124 -11.95 -2.29 3.49
N TYR A 125 -12.70 -3.19 4.11
CA TYR A 125 -13.78 -3.91 3.44
C TYR A 125 -14.88 -2.96 2.97
N GLY A 126 -15.35 -3.17 1.74
CA GLY A 126 -16.37 -2.35 1.09
C GLY A 126 -15.89 -1.00 0.54
N THR A 127 -14.68 -0.54 0.91
CA THR A 127 -14.17 0.79 0.51
C THR A 127 -12.91 0.69 -0.38
N GLY A 128 -12.06 -0.33 -0.15
CA GLY A 128 -10.75 -0.45 -0.81
C GLY A 128 -9.61 0.11 0.05
N ILE A 129 -8.61 0.70 -0.58
CA ILE A 129 -7.45 1.27 0.14
C ILE A 129 -7.88 2.45 1.01
N ASP A 130 -7.55 2.39 2.30
CA ASP A 130 -7.82 3.45 3.28
C ASP A 130 -6.65 4.42 3.36
N TYR A 131 -6.63 5.38 2.45
CA TYR A 131 -5.57 6.40 2.39
C TYR A 131 -5.46 7.25 3.65
N LYS A 132 -6.57 7.46 4.38
CA LYS A 132 -6.55 8.21 5.65
C LYS A 132 -5.82 7.43 6.73
N GLN A 133 -6.03 6.11 6.79
CA GLN A 133 -5.28 5.25 7.68
C GLN A 133 -3.79 5.25 7.32
N GLU A 134 -3.45 5.14 6.03
CA GLU A 134 -2.06 5.19 5.58
C GLU A 134 -1.38 6.51 5.92
N MET A 135 -2.04 7.65 5.64
CA MET A 135 -1.52 8.97 6.00
C MET A 135 -1.33 9.13 7.52
N PHE A 136 -2.27 8.59 8.32
CA PHE A 136 -2.17 8.64 9.78
C PHE A 136 -0.95 7.86 10.29
N GLU A 137 -0.73 6.64 9.79
CA GLU A 137 0.43 5.83 10.19
C GLU A 137 1.75 6.49 9.74
N GLN A 138 1.82 6.97 8.50
CA GLN A 138 2.98 7.71 8.01
C GLN A 138 3.25 8.97 8.83
N ALA A 139 2.21 9.73 9.18
CA ALA A 139 2.36 10.93 10.00
C ALA A 139 2.89 10.61 11.40
N ASN A 140 2.54 9.46 11.95
CA ASN A 140 3.09 8.99 13.22
C ASN A 140 4.55 8.54 13.08
N ASP A 141 4.92 7.89 11.96
CA ASP A 141 6.30 7.47 11.68
C ASP A 141 7.25 8.65 11.42
N PHE A 142 6.72 9.79 10.95
CA PHE A 142 7.46 11.03 10.69
C PHE A 142 7.29 12.11 11.78
N ASP A 143 6.80 11.74 12.95
CA ASP A 143 6.58 12.65 14.08
C ASP A 143 5.68 13.87 13.78
N LEU A 144 4.88 13.82 12.69
CA LEU A 144 3.85 14.83 12.41
C LEU A 144 2.60 14.64 13.29
N ILE A 145 2.43 13.44 13.81
CA ILE A 145 1.48 13.08 14.86
C ILE A 145 2.25 12.28 15.90
N SER A 146 2.32 12.76 17.12
CA SER A 146 2.95 12.02 18.21
C SER A 146 1.92 11.26 19.04
N ALA A 147 2.35 10.10 19.58
CA ALA A 147 1.54 9.25 20.41
C ALA A 147 2.20 9.04 21.79
N ALA A 148 1.46 9.35 22.87
CA ALA A 148 1.89 9.13 24.23
C ALA A 148 0.81 8.35 25.00
N GLY A 149 0.96 7.03 25.06
CA GLY A 149 -0.04 6.12 25.62
C GLY A 149 -1.33 6.16 24.81
N ALA A 150 -2.45 6.60 25.42
CA ALA A 150 -3.74 6.73 24.74
C ALA A 150 -3.92 8.09 24.05
N TRP A 151 -2.96 9.00 24.16
CA TRP A 151 -3.07 10.37 23.67
C TRP A 151 -2.30 10.55 22.36
N TYR A 152 -2.89 11.30 21.43
CA TYR A 152 -2.33 11.67 20.14
C TYR A 152 -2.35 13.18 20.00
N THR A 153 -1.22 13.76 19.54
CA THR A 153 -1.09 15.20 19.28
C THR A 153 -0.81 15.42 17.82
N CYS A 154 -1.47 16.40 17.19
CA CYS A 154 -1.19 16.80 15.81
C CYS A 154 -0.03 17.81 15.80
N ASP A 155 1.21 17.32 15.83
CA ASP A 155 2.40 18.18 15.92
C ASP A 155 2.55 19.04 14.66
N PHE A 156 2.18 18.55 13.49
CA PHE A 156 2.17 19.35 12.26
C PHE A 156 1.28 20.62 12.33
N LEU A 157 0.26 20.63 13.20
CA LEU A 157 -0.57 21.81 13.45
C LEU A 157 0.01 22.71 14.54
N VAL A 158 0.85 22.17 15.41
CA VAL A 158 1.64 22.98 16.37
C VAL A 158 2.73 23.76 15.61
N ASP A 159 3.44 23.08 14.71
CA ASP A 159 4.50 23.65 13.88
C ASP A 159 3.98 24.67 12.86
N ASN A 160 2.78 24.40 12.32
CA ASN A 160 2.12 25.28 11.36
C ASN A 160 0.62 25.42 11.67
N PRO A 161 0.21 26.35 12.54
CA PRO A 161 -1.19 26.53 12.95
C PRO A 161 -2.09 27.18 11.90
N LYS A 162 -1.56 27.62 10.77
CA LYS A 162 -2.33 28.29 9.71
C LYS A 162 -3.59 27.54 9.28
N PRO A 163 -3.58 26.21 9.09
CA PRO A 163 -4.77 25.44 8.68
C PRO A 163 -5.92 25.54 9.69
N ILE A 164 -5.63 25.76 10.95
CA ILE A 164 -6.63 25.81 12.06
C ILE A 164 -6.81 27.22 12.62
N LYS A 165 -6.26 28.25 11.98
CA LYS A 165 -6.30 29.64 12.49
C LYS A 165 -7.71 30.11 12.88
N LYS A 166 -8.71 29.86 12.06
CA LYS A 166 -10.11 30.23 12.34
C LYS A 166 -10.68 29.51 13.56
N LEU A 167 -10.25 28.27 13.79
CA LEU A 167 -10.65 27.48 14.96
C LEU A 167 -10.02 28.05 16.23
N LEU A 168 -8.75 28.41 16.16
CA LEU A 168 -8.04 29.05 17.28
C LEU A 168 -8.64 30.39 17.66
N GLU A 169 -8.96 31.22 16.65
CA GLU A 169 -9.64 32.51 16.86
C GLU A 169 -11.01 32.34 17.56
N ALA A 170 -11.79 31.31 17.16
CA ALA A 170 -13.08 31.02 17.77
C ALA A 170 -12.97 30.59 19.23
N GLU A 171 -11.88 29.89 19.59
CA GLU A 171 -11.59 29.42 20.96
C GLU A 171 -10.77 30.46 21.78
N GLY A 172 -10.40 31.59 21.20
CA GLY A 172 -9.61 32.62 21.87
C GLY A 172 -8.18 32.19 22.18
N ILE A 173 -7.62 31.31 21.34
CA ILE A 173 -6.24 30.81 21.45
C ILE A 173 -5.36 31.59 20.47
N GLU A 174 -4.28 32.18 20.98
CA GLU A 174 -3.28 32.83 20.14
C GLU A 174 -2.33 31.79 19.51
N GLU A 175 -1.93 32.02 18.25
CA GLU A 175 -1.04 31.10 17.50
C GLU A 175 0.33 30.89 18.18
N ASN A 176 0.76 31.85 19.03
CA ASN A 176 2.03 31.80 19.77
C ASN A 176 1.90 31.20 21.17
N ASP A 177 0.68 30.86 21.63
CA ASP A 177 0.45 30.17 22.92
C ASP A 177 0.57 28.66 22.70
N GLU A 178 1.81 28.17 22.62
CA GLU A 178 2.14 26.78 22.32
C GLU A 178 1.47 25.80 23.30
N GLU A 179 1.39 26.18 24.60
CA GLU A 179 0.80 25.29 25.62
C GLU A 179 -0.70 25.06 25.37
N LYS A 180 -1.44 26.12 25.03
CA LYS A 180 -2.86 26.01 24.70
C LYS A 180 -3.06 25.34 23.36
N LEU A 181 -2.20 25.63 22.39
CA LEU A 181 -2.24 25.01 21.07
C LEU A 181 -2.07 23.50 21.15
N ILE A 182 -1.05 23.01 21.86
CA ILE A 182 -0.83 21.58 22.08
C ILE A 182 -2.06 20.93 22.74
N LYS A 183 -2.66 21.58 23.77
CA LYS A 183 -3.87 21.08 24.41
C LYS A 183 -5.05 20.99 23.45
N PHE A 184 -5.20 21.97 22.56
CA PHE A 184 -6.29 22.05 21.59
C PHE A 184 -6.21 20.94 20.53
N VAL A 185 -4.99 20.61 20.07
CA VAL A 185 -4.77 19.58 19.02
C VAL A 185 -4.43 18.19 19.58
N LYS A 186 -4.70 17.95 20.87
CA LYS A 186 -4.42 16.70 21.59
C LYS A 186 -5.70 15.92 21.87
N PHE A 187 -5.75 14.67 21.43
CA PHE A 187 -6.94 13.82 21.48
C PHE A 187 -6.67 12.49 22.16
N GLN A 188 -7.64 12.03 22.97
CA GLN A 188 -7.59 10.69 23.54
C GLN A 188 -8.13 9.67 22.53
N GLY A 189 -7.25 8.84 22.00
CA GLY A 189 -7.55 7.83 20.98
C GLY A 189 -7.48 8.37 19.55
N GLN A 190 -6.98 7.53 18.66
CA GLN A 190 -6.79 7.88 17.24
C GLN A 190 -8.10 8.23 16.51
N ASN A 191 -9.24 7.65 16.93
CA ASN A 191 -10.53 7.92 16.28
C ASN A 191 -10.97 9.37 16.46
N LYS A 192 -10.83 9.93 17.66
CA LYS A 192 -11.16 11.34 17.93
C LYS A 192 -10.27 12.29 17.14
N LEU A 193 -8.98 11.97 17.02
CA LEU A 193 -8.07 12.75 16.19
C LEU A 193 -8.48 12.70 14.72
N LYS A 194 -8.81 11.51 14.19
CA LYS A 194 -9.27 11.36 12.81
C LYS A 194 -10.60 12.08 12.56
N GLU A 195 -11.52 12.03 13.49
CA GLU A 195 -12.77 12.79 13.45
C GLU A 195 -12.51 14.30 13.39
N PHE A 196 -11.56 14.80 14.20
CA PHE A 196 -11.15 16.20 14.15
C PHE A 196 -10.57 16.59 12.80
N LEU A 197 -9.69 15.74 12.22
CA LEU A 197 -9.14 15.96 10.87
C LEU A 197 -10.24 15.93 9.79
N ASP A 198 -11.21 15.03 9.93
CA ASP A 198 -12.36 14.93 9.00
C ASP A 198 -13.27 16.16 9.09
N GLN A 199 -13.68 16.53 10.29
CA GLN A 199 -14.62 17.64 10.52
C GLN A 199 -14.06 19.00 10.05
N ASN A 200 -12.75 19.16 10.07
CA ASN A 200 -12.09 20.42 9.74
C ASN A 200 -11.34 20.37 8.40
N ASP A 201 -11.54 19.32 7.60
CA ASP A 201 -10.92 19.13 6.27
C ASP A 201 -9.39 19.25 6.27
N LEU A 202 -8.74 18.70 7.31
CA LEU A 202 -7.30 18.86 7.55
C LEU A 202 -6.43 17.79 6.90
N TRP A 203 -7.02 16.77 6.27
CA TRP A 203 -6.25 15.70 5.60
C TRP A 203 -5.38 16.22 4.47
N SER A 204 -5.83 17.23 3.73
CA SER A 204 -5.03 17.86 2.68
C SER A 204 -3.80 18.58 3.24
N SER A 205 -3.93 19.22 4.40
CA SER A 205 -2.81 19.87 5.10
C SER A 205 -1.82 18.84 5.60
N LEU A 206 -2.28 17.74 6.22
CA LEU A 206 -1.42 16.64 6.63
C LEU A 206 -0.67 16.02 5.44
N GLN A 207 -1.36 15.80 4.32
CA GLN A 207 -0.73 15.28 3.09
C GLN A 207 0.36 16.22 2.57
N SER A 208 0.17 17.54 2.67
CA SER A 208 1.17 18.51 2.25
C SER A 208 2.40 18.45 3.15
N SER A 209 2.22 18.41 4.47
CA SER A 209 3.33 18.23 5.42
C SER A 209 4.08 16.92 5.20
N LEU A 210 3.38 15.81 4.95
CA LEU A 210 4.02 14.53 4.61
C LEU A 210 4.85 14.61 3.32
N LYS A 211 4.37 15.32 2.30
CA LYS A 211 5.13 15.50 1.05
C LYS A 211 6.40 16.31 1.27
N GLU A 212 6.36 17.34 2.10
CA GLU A 212 7.55 18.14 2.44
C GLU A 212 8.63 17.33 3.17
N MET A 213 8.22 16.29 3.93
CA MET A 213 9.17 15.39 4.61
C MET A 213 9.77 14.33 3.67
N LEU A 214 9.06 13.97 2.59
CA LEU A 214 9.43 12.88 1.69
C LEU A 214 10.22 13.33 0.46
N PHE A 215 10.11 14.61 0.06
CA PHE A 215 10.65 15.17 -1.18
C PHE A 215 11.31 16.53 -0.96
#